data_41849e146e14ebc8a1b5fabd2a6eb1fa
#
_entry.id   41849e146e14ebc8a1b5fabd2a6eb1fa
#
_cell.length_a   1.000
_cell.length_b   1.000
_cell.length_c   1.000
_cell.angle_alpha   90.00
_cell.angle_beta   90.00
_cell.angle_gamma   90.00
#
_symmetry.space_group_name_H-M   'P 1'
#
loop_
_entity.id
_entity.type
_entity.pdbx_description
1 polymer ?
#
loop_
_entity_poly.entity_id
_entity_poly.type
_entity_poly.pdbx_seq_one_letter_code
_entity_poly.pdbx_strand_id
1 'polypeptide(L)'
;MGPHIGARAIAKAWSDPAFKRSLVEDASKAVRPLTTEWRIGDHLVAVENTPAVHNLVVCTLCSCYPWDVLGLPPVWYKSAPYRSRAVKDPRSVLAEFGLTLPPDTQIRVWDSTAETRFLVVPMRPQGTEGWSEERLAALITRDCMIGMGLPRNPKDIG
;
A
#
# COMPACT_ATOMS: atom_id res chain seq x y z
N MET A 1 -12.42 -16.39 -0.63
CA MET A 1 -11.32 -15.89 -1.45
C MET A 1 -10.11 -15.57 -0.59
N GLY A 2 -8.91 -15.92 -1.06
CA GLY A 2 -7.69 -15.62 -0.36
C GLY A 2 -7.35 -14.12 -0.39
N PRO A 3 -6.31 -13.70 0.32
CA PRO A 3 -5.87 -12.30 0.29
C PRO A 3 -5.39 -11.92 -1.10
N HIS A 4 -5.56 -10.62 -1.42
CA HIS A 4 -5.06 -10.08 -2.69
C HIS A 4 -3.54 -10.18 -2.78
N ILE A 5 -3.03 -10.14 -4.02
CA ILE A 5 -1.61 -10.28 -4.30
C ILE A 5 -0.78 -9.24 -3.55
N GLY A 6 -1.28 -8.00 -3.45
CA GLY A 6 -0.61 -6.95 -2.70
C GLY A 6 -0.41 -7.31 -1.23
N ALA A 7 -1.46 -7.83 -0.58
CA ALA A 7 -1.38 -8.26 0.81
C ALA A 7 -0.39 -9.41 0.99
N ARG A 8 -0.37 -10.35 0.06
CA ARG A 8 0.57 -11.47 0.08
C ARG A 8 2.01 -11.00 -0.10
N ALA A 9 2.23 -10.08 -1.02
CA ALA A 9 3.57 -9.53 -1.27
C ALA A 9 4.09 -8.77 -0.04
N ILE A 10 3.23 -7.98 0.60
CA ILE A 10 3.61 -7.23 1.80
C ILE A 10 3.89 -8.18 2.96
N ALA A 11 3.04 -9.17 3.18
CA ALA A 11 3.23 -10.17 4.24
C ALA A 11 4.57 -10.91 4.06
N LYS A 12 4.88 -11.28 2.83
CA LYS A 12 6.16 -11.90 2.51
C LYS A 12 7.33 -10.96 2.74
N ALA A 13 7.19 -9.70 2.37
CA ALA A 13 8.22 -8.69 2.60
C ALA A 13 8.49 -8.47 4.08
N TRP A 14 7.45 -8.53 4.91
CA TRP A 14 7.60 -8.41 6.36
C TRP A 14 8.35 -9.61 6.97
N SER A 15 8.20 -10.78 6.36
CA SER A 15 8.81 -12.02 6.87
C SER A 15 10.18 -12.30 6.28
N ASP A 16 10.48 -11.76 5.11
CA ASP A 16 11.69 -12.05 4.34
C ASP A 16 12.35 -10.75 3.87
N PRO A 17 13.42 -10.31 4.55
CA PRO A 17 14.11 -9.08 4.17
C PRO A 17 14.68 -9.09 2.74
N ALA A 18 15.08 -10.25 2.25
CA ALA A 18 15.59 -10.36 0.87
C ALA A 18 14.47 -10.10 -0.14
N PHE A 19 13.28 -10.66 0.09
CA PHE A 19 12.13 -10.39 -0.77
C PHE A 19 11.72 -8.92 -0.69
N LYS A 20 11.75 -8.31 0.50
CA LYS A 20 11.44 -6.90 0.68
C LYS A 20 12.36 -6.03 -0.18
N ARG A 21 13.66 -6.31 -0.18
CA ARG A 21 14.61 -5.58 -1.02
C ARG A 21 14.26 -5.73 -2.49
N SER A 22 13.96 -6.95 -2.94
CA SER A 22 13.54 -7.19 -4.33
C SER A 22 12.28 -6.44 -4.69
N LEU A 23 11.30 -6.41 -3.78
CA LEU A 23 10.04 -5.72 -4.00
C LEU A 23 10.24 -4.21 -4.16
N VAL A 24 11.10 -3.61 -3.35
CA VAL A 24 11.37 -2.17 -3.43
C VAL A 24 12.21 -1.83 -4.67
N GLU A 25 13.14 -2.71 -5.06
CA GLU A 25 13.99 -2.48 -6.24
C GLU A 25 13.23 -2.65 -7.55
N ASP A 26 12.40 -3.71 -7.66
CA ASP A 26 11.65 -4.01 -8.88
C ASP A 26 10.37 -4.78 -8.50
N ALA A 27 9.33 -4.02 -8.16
CA ALA A 27 8.09 -4.59 -7.68
C ALA A 27 7.40 -5.45 -8.75
N SER A 28 7.44 -5.02 -10.02
CA SER A 28 6.82 -5.78 -11.10
C SER A 28 7.41 -7.18 -11.19
N LYS A 29 8.73 -7.29 -11.11
CA LYS A 29 9.42 -8.58 -11.17
C LYS A 29 9.16 -9.41 -9.92
N ALA A 30 9.15 -8.78 -8.75
CA ALA A 30 8.96 -9.48 -7.48
C ALA A 30 7.55 -10.06 -7.34
N VAL A 31 6.54 -9.39 -7.89
CA VAL A 31 5.14 -9.81 -7.79
C VAL A 31 4.78 -10.90 -8.80
N ARG A 32 5.45 -10.97 -9.93
CA ARG A 32 5.13 -11.94 -11.00
C ARG A 32 4.99 -13.39 -10.52
N PRO A 33 5.91 -13.92 -9.69
CA PRO A 33 5.77 -15.30 -9.22
C PRO A 33 4.56 -15.54 -8.32
N LEU A 34 3.94 -14.50 -7.80
CA LEU A 34 2.80 -14.59 -6.89
C LEU A 34 1.47 -14.67 -7.62
N THR A 35 1.46 -14.40 -8.93
CA THR A 35 0.22 -14.36 -9.70
C THR A 35 0.48 -14.68 -11.17
N THR A 36 -0.51 -15.32 -11.81
CA THR A 36 -0.56 -15.48 -13.25
C THR A 36 -1.39 -14.39 -13.93
N GLU A 37 -2.02 -13.54 -13.13
CA GLU A 37 -2.96 -12.52 -13.60
C GLU A 37 -2.31 -11.16 -13.88
N TRP A 38 -1.02 -11.01 -13.56
CA TRP A 38 -0.31 -9.76 -13.78
C TRP A 38 -0.25 -9.41 -15.26
N ARG A 39 -0.76 -8.25 -15.61
CA ARG A 39 -0.78 -7.81 -17.01
C ARG A 39 0.61 -7.38 -17.46
N ILE A 40 1.00 -7.89 -18.60
CA ILE A 40 2.26 -7.50 -19.24
C ILE A 40 2.13 -6.04 -19.66
N GLY A 41 3.11 -5.23 -19.25
CA GLY A 41 3.16 -3.81 -19.60
C GLY A 41 2.87 -2.85 -18.46
N ASP A 42 2.18 -3.29 -17.40
CA ASP A 42 2.00 -2.46 -16.23
C ASP A 42 3.29 -2.44 -15.41
N HIS A 43 3.70 -1.24 -15.01
CA HIS A 43 4.87 -1.07 -14.15
C HIS A 43 4.42 -0.77 -12.73
N LEU A 44 4.85 -1.62 -11.79
CA LEU A 44 4.56 -1.46 -10.38
C LEU A 44 5.79 -0.97 -9.63
N VAL A 45 5.61 0.06 -8.81
CA VAL A 45 6.65 0.58 -7.93
C VAL A 45 6.18 0.43 -6.48
N ALA A 46 6.99 -0.20 -5.65
CA ALA A 46 6.72 -0.30 -4.22
C ALA A 46 7.46 0.81 -3.47
N VAL A 47 6.74 1.50 -2.60
CA VAL A 47 7.30 2.58 -1.77
C VAL A 47 7.11 2.22 -0.31
N GLU A 48 8.20 2.24 0.46
CA GLU A 48 8.22 1.74 1.83
C GLU A 48 7.96 2.86 2.83
N ASN A 49 7.02 2.62 3.76
CA ASN A 49 6.81 3.50 4.90
C ASN A 49 7.87 3.23 5.97
N THR A 50 8.34 4.30 6.59
CA THR A 50 9.27 4.26 7.73
C THR A 50 8.74 5.21 8.80
N PRO A 51 9.31 5.21 10.02
CA PRO A 51 8.92 6.22 11.02
C PRO A 51 9.10 7.67 10.55
N ALA A 52 10.03 7.90 9.61
CA ALA A 52 10.32 9.24 9.09
C ALA A 52 9.48 9.60 7.86
N VAL A 53 8.96 8.62 7.12
CA VAL A 53 8.28 8.85 5.84
C VAL A 53 7.02 8.01 5.72
N HIS A 54 5.91 8.66 5.40
CA HIS A 54 4.65 7.99 5.08
C HIS A 54 4.28 8.30 3.62
N ASN A 55 3.99 7.26 2.85
CA ASN A 55 3.66 7.37 1.43
C ASN A 55 2.16 7.33 1.23
N LEU A 56 1.64 8.20 0.37
CA LEU A 56 0.24 8.28 0.00
C LEU A 56 0.13 8.25 -1.52
N VAL A 57 -0.71 7.37 -2.05
CA VAL A 57 -0.89 7.21 -3.49
C VAL A 57 -2.19 7.87 -3.93
N VAL A 58 -2.12 8.68 -4.97
CA VAL A 58 -3.27 9.33 -5.58
C VAL A 58 -3.21 9.19 -7.10
N CYS A 59 -4.29 9.56 -7.78
CA CYS A 59 -4.28 9.75 -9.22
C CYS A 59 -5.03 11.04 -9.53
N THR A 60 -4.30 12.07 -9.98
CA THR A 60 -4.88 13.40 -10.23
C THR A 60 -5.55 13.52 -11.59
N LEU A 61 -5.18 12.67 -12.55
CA LEU A 61 -5.68 12.74 -13.92
C LEU A 61 -6.78 11.72 -14.21
N CYS A 62 -6.68 10.54 -13.62
CA CYS A 62 -7.63 9.45 -13.83
C CYS A 62 -7.63 8.54 -12.61
N SER A 63 -8.51 7.54 -12.62
CA SER A 63 -8.60 6.59 -11.51
C SER A 63 -7.61 5.43 -11.68
N CYS A 64 -6.34 5.73 -11.96
CA CYS A 64 -5.32 4.71 -12.15
C CYS A 64 -5.04 3.97 -10.84
N TYR A 65 -5.32 2.68 -10.84
CA TYR A 65 -5.29 1.86 -9.64
C TYR A 65 -4.84 0.45 -10.04
N PRO A 66 -3.92 -0.18 -9.30
CA PRO A 66 -3.44 -1.53 -9.65
C PRO A 66 -4.44 -2.61 -9.24
N TRP A 67 -5.49 -2.77 -10.02
CA TRP A 67 -6.60 -3.71 -9.77
C TRP A 67 -6.11 -5.13 -9.51
N ASP A 68 -5.10 -5.57 -10.27
CA ASP A 68 -4.58 -6.95 -10.17
C ASP A 68 -3.88 -7.21 -8.84
N VAL A 69 -3.41 -6.17 -8.18
CA VAL A 69 -2.64 -6.25 -6.95
C VAL A 69 -3.50 -5.94 -5.72
N LEU A 70 -4.31 -4.88 -5.79
CA LEU A 70 -5.04 -4.34 -4.64
C LEU A 70 -6.52 -4.70 -4.61
N GLY A 71 -7.06 -5.27 -5.70
CA GLY A 71 -8.50 -5.53 -5.81
C GLY A 71 -9.26 -4.28 -6.22
N LEU A 72 -10.56 -4.23 -5.88
CA LEU A 72 -11.42 -3.11 -6.26
C LEU A 72 -11.04 -1.83 -5.51
N PRO A 73 -10.97 -0.67 -6.19
CA PRO A 73 -10.66 0.59 -5.51
C PRO A 73 -11.80 1.04 -4.60
N PRO A 74 -11.49 1.75 -3.50
CA PRO A 74 -12.52 2.36 -2.69
C PRO A 74 -13.27 3.44 -3.49
N VAL A 75 -14.54 3.65 -3.14
CA VAL A 75 -15.37 4.66 -3.83
C VAL A 75 -14.74 6.06 -3.72
N TRP A 76 -14.24 6.41 -2.52
CA TRP A 76 -13.64 7.72 -2.30
C TRP A 76 -12.38 7.97 -3.13
N TYR A 77 -11.66 6.92 -3.50
CA TYR A 77 -10.41 7.03 -4.28
C TYR A 77 -10.65 7.72 -5.63
N LYS A 78 -11.81 7.48 -6.24
CA LYS A 78 -12.16 8.07 -7.53
C LYS A 78 -12.73 9.48 -7.43
N SER A 79 -12.95 9.99 -6.23
CA SER A 79 -13.50 11.31 -5.99
C SER A 79 -12.53 12.40 -6.39
N ALA A 80 -12.96 13.35 -7.24
CA ALA A 80 -12.14 14.49 -7.61
C ALA A 80 -11.77 15.37 -6.41
N PRO A 81 -12.70 15.65 -5.46
CA PRO A 81 -12.33 16.38 -4.25
C PRO A 81 -11.24 15.69 -3.43
N TYR A 82 -11.30 14.37 -3.27
CA TYR A 82 -10.26 13.62 -2.58
C TYR A 82 -8.90 13.78 -3.27
N ARG A 83 -8.87 13.58 -4.60
CA ARG A 83 -7.61 13.65 -5.35
C ARG A 83 -6.97 15.02 -5.24
N SER A 84 -7.76 16.08 -5.37
CA SER A 84 -7.26 17.45 -5.29
C SER A 84 -6.73 17.77 -3.90
N ARG A 85 -7.48 17.42 -2.85
CA ARG A 85 -7.11 17.71 -1.47
C ARG A 85 -5.90 16.89 -1.03
N ALA A 86 -5.82 15.63 -1.46
CA ALA A 86 -4.70 14.76 -1.10
C ALA A 86 -3.36 15.30 -1.61
N VAL A 87 -3.35 15.98 -2.75
CA VAL A 87 -2.13 16.61 -3.27
C VAL A 87 -1.81 17.90 -2.52
N LYS A 88 -2.81 18.72 -2.24
CA LYS A 88 -2.60 20.04 -1.61
C LYS A 88 -2.37 19.96 -0.11
N ASP A 89 -3.08 19.08 0.57
CA ASP A 89 -3.04 18.99 2.02
C ASP A 89 -3.24 17.52 2.46
N PRO A 90 -2.24 16.66 2.20
CA PRO A 90 -2.36 15.24 2.49
C PRO A 90 -2.53 14.94 3.98
N ARG A 91 -1.90 15.73 4.85
CA ARG A 91 -1.98 15.50 6.31
C ARG A 91 -3.39 15.65 6.84
N SER A 92 -4.12 16.67 6.37
CA SER A 92 -5.52 16.87 6.77
C SER A 92 -6.42 15.79 6.23
N VAL A 93 -6.19 15.35 4.99
CA VAL A 93 -6.96 14.25 4.39
C VAL A 93 -6.77 12.96 5.19
N LEU A 94 -5.54 12.64 5.55
CA LEU A 94 -5.26 11.45 6.37
C LEU A 94 -5.97 11.53 7.72
N ALA A 95 -5.97 12.70 8.36
CA ALA A 95 -6.64 12.89 9.64
C ALA A 95 -8.15 12.66 9.53
N GLU A 96 -8.78 13.08 8.43
CA GLU A 96 -10.20 12.82 8.19
C GLU A 96 -10.52 11.33 8.09
N PHE A 97 -9.56 10.52 7.62
CA PHE A 97 -9.71 9.07 7.55
C PHE A 97 -9.22 8.36 8.81
N GLY A 98 -8.94 9.11 9.86
CA GLY A 98 -8.56 8.55 11.16
C GLY A 98 -7.08 8.31 11.35
N LEU A 99 -6.22 8.80 10.44
CA LEU A 99 -4.78 8.61 10.54
C LEU A 99 -4.08 9.93 10.86
N THR A 100 -3.61 10.04 12.11
CA THR A 100 -2.81 11.17 12.55
C THR A 100 -1.36 10.74 12.68
N LEU A 101 -0.49 11.37 11.91
CA LEU A 101 0.93 11.05 11.90
C LEU A 101 1.72 12.02 12.78
N PRO A 102 2.88 11.59 13.32
CA PRO A 102 3.75 12.50 14.06
C PRO A 102 4.14 13.71 13.19
N PRO A 103 4.30 14.91 13.79
CA PRO A 103 4.68 16.10 13.01
C PRO A 103 5.99 15.95 12.25
N ASP A 104 6.91 15.11 12.75
CA ASP A 104 8.21 14.88 12.13
C ASP A 104 8.14 13.94 10.93
N THR A 105 7.05 13.18 10.77
CA THR A 105 6.90 12.26 9.65
C THR A 105 6.61 13.04 8.38
N GLN A 106 7.46 12.89 7.38
CA GLN A 106 7.25 13.47 6.07
C GLN A 106 6.20 12.66 5.31
N ILE A 107 5.25 13.35 4.67
CA ILE A 107 4.27 12.68 3.82
C ILE A 107 4.70 12.88 2.37
N ARG A 108 4.90 11.78 1.64
CA ARG A 108 5.19 11.80 0.21
C ARG A 108 3.97 11.35 -0.55
N VAL A 109 3.53 12.18 -1.49
CA VAL A 109 2.38 11.88 -2.33
C VAL A 109 2.89 11.42 -3.69
N TRP A 110 2.41 10.25 -4.13
CA TRP A 110 2.77 9.64 -5.40
C TRP A 110 1.57 9.66 -6.32
N ASP A 111 1.75 10.16 -7.52
CA ASP A 111 0.67 10.28 -8.49
C ASP A 111 0.75 9.14 -9.51
N SER A 112 -0.16 8.20 -9.42
CA SER A 112 -0.23 7.07 -10.36
C SER A 112 -0.56 7.55 -11.77
N THR A 113 0.05 6.90 -12.76
CA THR A 113 -0.23 7.15 -14.17
C THR A 113 -0.76 5.87 -14.83
N ALA A 114 -1.16 5.96 -16.09
CA ALA A 114 -1.57 4.77 -16.83
C ALA A 114 -0.46 3.73 -16.95
N GLU A 115 0.80 4.16 -16.92
CA GLU A 115 1.97 3.29 -17.09
C GLU A 115 2.59 2.85 -15.78
N THR A 116 2.49 3.68 -14.74
CA THR A 116 3.14 3.40 -13.44
C THR A 116 2.11 3.40 -12.32
N ARG A 117 2.06 2.31 -11.58
CA ARG A 117 1.20 2.12 -10.42
C ARG A 117 2.07 1.98 -9.17
N PHE A 118 1.54 2.42 -8.03
CA PHE A 118 2.28 2.39 -6.78
C PHE A 118 1.63 1.48 -5.76
N LEU A 119 2.47 0.76 -5.00
CA LEU A 119 2.07 -0.06 -3.86
C LEU A 119 2.81 0.47 -2.63
N VAL A 120 2.09 0.89 -1.61
CA VAL A 120 2.69 1.27 -0.35
C VAL A 120 2.98 0.01 0.46
N VAL A 121 4.22 -0.11 0.94
CA VAL A 121 4.61 -1.18 1.88
C VAL A 121 4.54 -0.57 3.27
N PRO A 122 3.47 -0.85 4.05
CA PRO A 122 3.34 -0.29 5.39
C PRO A 122 4.33 -0.92 6.35
N MET A 123 4.58 -0.26 7.47
CA MET A 123 5.43 -0.82 8.53
C MET A 123 4.73 -2.02 9.16
N ARG A 124 5.52 -3.05 9.47
CA ARG A 124 5.00 -4.23 10.16
C ARG A 124 4.52 -3.86 11.56
N PRO A 125 3.28 -4.21 11.93
CA PRO A 125 2.81 -3.96 13.30
C PRO A 125 3.64 -4.69 14.34
N GLN A 126 3.81 -4.06 15.49
CA GLN A 126 4.48 -4.69 16.62
C GLN A 126 3.62 -5.82 17.18
N GLY A 127 4.27 -6.83 17.76
CA GLY A 127 3.58 -7.97 18.35
C GLY A 127 3.23 -9.06 17.34
N THR A 128 3.84 -9.05 16.16
CA THR A 128 3.59 -10.04 15.10
C THR A 128 4.80 -10.97 14.87
N GLU A 129 5.75 -10.97 15.76
CA GLU A 129 6.94 -11.83 15.65
C GLU A 129 6.51 -13.30 15.57
N GLY A 130 7.06 -14.03 14.61
CA GLY A 130 6.74 -15.43 14.40
C GLY A 130 5.41 -15.71 13.71
N TRP A 131 4.66 -14.69 13.32
CA TRP A 131 3.40 -14.90 12.61
C TRP A 131 3.65 -15.45 11.21
N SER A 132 2.75 -16.33 10.76
CA SER A 132 2.77 -16.83 9.40
C SER A 132 2.42 -15.74 8.39
N GLU A 133 2.79 -15.93 7.13
CA GLU A 133 2.43 -14.99 6.08
C GLU A 133 0.91 -14.84 5.95
N GLU A 134 0.14 -15.92 6.14
CA GLU A 134 -1.32 -15.87 6.09
C GLU A 134 -1.90 -14.98 7.17
N ARG A 135 -1.40 -15.08 8.40
CA ARG A 135 -1.85 -14.24 9.51
C ARG A 135 -1.46 -12.79 9.29
N LEU A 136 -0.24 -12.55 8.80
CA LEU A 136 0.22 -11.20 8.48
C LEU A 136 -0.62 -10.57 7.37
N ALA A 137 -0.96 -11.33 6.33
CA ALA A 137 -1.78 -10.84 5.24
C ALA A 137 -3.16 -10.37 5.72
N ALA A 138 -3.71 -11.00 6.76
CA ALA A 138 -5.00 -10.61 7.32
C ALA A 138 -4.99 -9.21 7.97
N LEU A 139 -3.80 -8.69 8.31
CA LEU A 139 -3.66 -7.33 8.85
C LEU A 139 -3.67 -6.26 7.77
N ILE A 140 -3.43 -6.65 6.53
CA ILE A 140 -3.20 -5.70 5.44
C ILE A 140 -4.52 -5.38 4.76
N THR A 141 -4.90 -4.10 4.83
CA THR A 141 -6.12 -3.61 4.20
C THR A 141 -5.78 -2.89 2.90
N ARG A 142 -6.79 -2.76 2.03
CA ARG A 142 -6.65 -1.98 0.81
C ARG A 142 -6.19 -0.55 1.10
N ASP A 143 -6.76 0.07 2.14
CA ASP A 143 -6.43 1.45 2.49
C ASP A 143 -4.96 1.61 2.90
N CYS A 144 -4.38 0.63 3.62
CA CYS A 144 -2.98 0.74 4.00
C CYS A 144 -2.03 0.54 2.80
N MET A 145 -2.50 -0.15 1.77
CA MET A 145 -1.70 -0.36 0.54
C MET A 145 -1.65 0.86 -0.38
N ILE A 146 -2.49 1.85 -0.14
CA ILE A 146 -2.42 3.15 -0.82
C ILE A 146 -2.03 4.29 0.13
N GLY A 147 -1.75 3.96 1.39
CA GLY A 147 -1.27 4.92 2.38
C GLY A 147 -2.33 5.67 3.14
N MET A 148 -3.62 5.34 2.96
CA MET A 148 -4.72 6.07 3.62
C MET A 148 -4.99 5.58 5.03
N GLY A 149 -4.37 4.48 5.46
CA GLY A 149 -4.52 3.94 6.79
C GLY A 149 -3.32 3.11 7.18
N LEU A 150 -3.36 2.58 8.39
CA LEU A 150 -2.37 1.64 8.90
C LEU A 150 -2.91 0.21 8.83
N PRO A 151 -2.04 -0.80 8.86
CA PRO A 151 -2.49 -2.19 9.00
C PRO A 151 -3.37 -2.37 10.24
N ARG A 152 -4.18 -3.40 10.23
CA ARG A 152 -5.03 -3.71 11.38
C ARG A 152 -4.17 -4.00 12.61
N ASN A 153 -4.73 -3.72 13.78
CA ASN A 153 -4.06 -4.05 15.03
C ASN A 153 -4.05 -5.57 15.21
N PRO A 154 -2.87 -6.18 15.50
CA PRO A 154 -2.79 -7.62 15.74
C PRO A 154 -3.76 -8.14 16.79
N LYS A 155 -4.11 -7.32 17.78
CA LYS A 155 -5.05 -7.69 18.83
C LYS A 155 -6.48 -7.88 18.32
N ASP A 156 -6.83 -7.26 17.20
CA ASP A 156 -8.17 -7.30 16.64
C ASP A 156 -8.46 -8.58 15.88
N ILE A 157 -7.45 -9.30 15.47
CA ILE A 157 -7.62 -10.56 14.72
C ILE A 157 -7.10 -11.78 15.48
N GLY A 158 -6.65 -11.56 16.71
CA GLY A 158 -6.25 -12.60 17.64
C GLY A 158 -5.31 -13.65 17.14
#